data_205dc848ab3e22a6badedddfad0b39ff
#
_entry.id   205dc848ab3e22a6badedddfad0b39ff
#
_cell.length_a   1.000
_cell.length_b   1.000
_cell.length_c   1.000
_cell.angle_alpha   90.00
_cell.angle_beta   90.00
_cell.angle_gamma   90.00
#
_symmetry.space_group_name_H-M   'P 1'
#
loop_
_entity.id
_entity.type
_entity.pdbx_description
1 polymer ?
#
loop_
_entity_poly.entity_id
_entity_poly.type
_entity_poly.pdbx_seq_one_letter_code
_entity_poly.pdbx_strand_id
1 'polypeptide(L)'
;MTNRRMEIERKVRDHFHADAERFDSIYRPNKGLFSKFIDDFWRGVVQQRLELNIQKLRPLQNKRILDVGCGSGRFCHAFVKEGANYVLGVDFAPAMIEIASRLAKELGIDNKCDFRIGAFPEIVMESNLPFDASTANGFFDYVAEPIPIIAKMREMTRGKIIMSFPKAIEWRVPVRRVRFWSKGTPLFLYRENRMKAILDAAGVTNYEWITLDRDYLIVVEV
;
A
#
# COMPACT_ATOMS: atom_id res chain seq x y z
N MET A 1 -10.42 11.12 -16.79
CA MET A 1 -9.05 10.60 -16.56
C MET A 1 -8.12 11.10 -17.64
N THR A 2 -6.94 11.63 -17.30
CA THR A 2 -5.98 12.08 -18.32
C THR A 2 -5.30 10.87 -18.98
N ASN A 3 -4.99 10.97 -20.29
CA ASN A 3 -4.33 9.91 -21.08
C ASN A 3 -3.03 9.42 -20.41
N ARG A 4 -2.31 10.34 -19.73
CA ARG A 4 -1.07 10.06 -18.97
C ARG A 4 -1.31 9.17 -17.75
N ARG A 5 -2.43 9.36 -17.02
CA ARG A 5 -2.77 8.53 -15.85
C ARG A 5 -3.03 7.08 -16.27
N MET A 6 -3.83 6.88 -17.34
CA MET A 6 -4.12 5.55 -17.87
C MET A 6 -2.85 4.81 -18.35
N GLU A 7 -1.90 5.52 -18.96
CA GLU A 7 -0.63 4.91 -19.39
C GLU A 7 0.23 4.47 -18.20
N ILE A 8 0.30 5.30 -17.15
CA ILE A 8 1.00 4.95 -15.90
C ILE A 8 0.37 3.71 -15.27
N GLU A 9 -0.93 3.70 -15.08
CA GLU A 9 -1.67 2.58 -14.49
C GLU A 9 -1.48 1.28 -15.29
N ARG A 10 -1.49 1.35 -16.63
CA ARG A 10 -1.19 0.19 -17.48
C ARG A 10 0.22 -0.35 -17.24
N LYS A 11 1.24 0.49 -17.27
CA LYS A 11 2.64 0.08 -17.06
C LYS A 11 2.86 -0.54 -15.67
N VAL A 12 2.25 0.03 -14.66
CA VAL A 12 2.33 -0.48 -13.28
C VAL A 12 1.59 -1.81 -13.16
N ARG A 13 0.41 -1.95 -13.76
CA ARG A 13 -0.34 -3.22 -13.81
C ARG A 13 0.47 -4.33 -14.50
N ASP A 14 1.06 -4.04 -15.66
CA ASP A 14 1.86 -4.99 -16.42
C ASP A 14 3.10 -5.43 -15.61
N HIS A 15 3.71 -4.51 -14.86
CA HIS A 15 4.81 -4.81 -13.94
C HIS A 15 4.38 -5.78 -12.82
N PHE A 16 3.25 -5.52 -12.14
CA PHE A 16 2.79 -6.39 -11.08
C PHE A 16 2.26 -7.73 -11.60
N HIS A 17 1.71 -7.76 -12.80
CA HIS A 17 1.33 -9.02 -13.45
C HIS A 17 2.55 -9.90 -13.73
N ALA A 18 3.63 -9.31 -14.25
CA ALA A 18 4.89 -10.04 -14.54
C ALA A 18 5.61 -10.49 -13.24
N ASP A 19 5.52 -9.70 -12.16
CA ASP A 19 6.13 -10.04 -10.88
C ASP A 19 5.19 -10.87 -9.95
N ALA A 20 3.93 -11.15 -10.35
CA ALA A 20 2.95 -11.88 -9.53
C ALA A 20 3.44 -13.27 -9.11
N GLU A 21 4.04 -14.04 -10.03
CA GLU A 21 4.65 -15.34 -9.72
C GLU A 21 5.80 -15.21 -8.70
N ARG A 22 6.56 -14.12 -8.77
CA ARG A 22 7.63 -13.82 -7.82
C ARG A 22 7.06 -13.44 -6.45
N PHE A 23 5.98 -12.67 -6.39
CA PHE A 23 5.28 -12.37 -5.14
C PHE A 23 4.66 -13.63 -4.54
N ASP A 24 4.04 -14.50 -5.33
CA ASP A 24 3.55 -15.81 -4.87
C ASP A 24 4.68 -16.69 -4.33
N SER A 25 5.85 -16.67 -4.98
CA SER A 25 7.02 -17.44 -4.56
C SER A 25 7.64 -16.94 -3.24
N ILE A 26 7.38 -15.71 -2.80
CA ILE A 26 7.82 -15.21 -1.48
C ILE A 26 7.14 -15.98 -0.34
N TYR A 27 5.97 -16.54 -0.60
CA TYR A 27 5.21 -17.36 0.36
C TYR A 27 5.54 -18.86 0.31
N ARG A 28 6.38 -19.33 -0.66
CA ARG A 28 6.79 -20.74 -0.78
C ARG A 28 8.16 -21.00 -0.13
N PRO A 29 8.36 -22.13 0.59
CA PRO A 29 9.53 -22.35 1.45
C PRO A 29 10.85 -22.76 0.76
N ASN A 30 10.94 -22.87 -0.58
CA ASN A 30 12.12 -23.40 -1.26
C ASN A 30 12.78 -22.42 -2.23
N LYS A 31 13.88 -21.75 -1.80
CA LYS A 31 14.69 -20.85 -2.66
C LYS A 31 16.18 -20.87 -2.35
N GLY A 32 17.01 -20.65 -3.39
CA GLY A 32 18.46 -20.55 -3.30
C GLY A 32 18.96 -19.36 -2.44
N LEU A 33 20.19 -19.44 -1.93
CA LEU A 33 20.78 -18.51 -0.93
C LEU A 33 20.77 -17.04 -1.35
N PHE A 34 20.95 -16.72 -2.64
CA PHE A 34 21.00 -15.35 -3.12
C PHE A 34 19.61 -14.68 -3.20
N SER A 35 18.57 -15.45 -3.55
CA SER A 35 17.19 -14.94 -3.51
C SER A 35 16.70 -14.73 -2.08
N LYS A 36 17.17 -15.56 -1.11
CA LYS A 36 16.87 -15.38 0.31
C LYS A 36 17.38 -14.04 0.84
N PHE A 37 18.58 -13.61 0.51
CA PHE A 37 19.14 -12.35 1.00
C PHE A 37 18.35 -11.13 0.50
N ILE A 38 17.95 -11.11 -0.79
CA ILE A 38 17.11 -10.05 -1.35
C ILE A 38 15.70 -10.10 -0.76
N ASP A 39 15.14 -11.30 -0.60
CA ASP A 39 13.80 -11.49 -0.02
C ASP A 39 13.78 -11.13 1.47
N ASP A 40 14.81 -11.44 2.24
CA ASP A 40 14.91 -11.09 3.67
C ASP A 40 15.04 -9.59 3.87
N PHE A 41 15.79 -8.92 2.97
CA PHE A 41 15.92 -7.48 2.99
C PHE A 41 14.60 -6.75 2.67
N TRP A 42 13.86 -7.21 1.66
CA TRP A 42 12.54 -6.68 1.32
C TRP A 42 11.50 -7.02 2.40
N ARG A 43 11.58 -8.22 2.97
CA ARG A 43 10.75 -8.64 4.11
C ARG A 43 10.94 -7.70 5.30
N GLY A 44 12.17 -7.30 5.61
CA GLY A 44 12.47 -6.38 6.72
C GLY A 44 11.74 -5.04 6.60
N VAL A 45 11.77 -4.39 5.44
CA VAL A 45 11.10 -3.10 5.23
C VAL A 45 9.58 -3.23 5.28
N VAL A 46 9.01 -4.26 4.63
CA VAL A 46 7.56 -4.48 4.67
C VAL A 46 7.12 -4.89 6.07
N GLN A 47 7.93 -5.67 6.77
CA GLN A 47 7.64 -6.09 8.13
C GLN A 47 7.64 -4.91 9.10
N GLN A 48 8.65 -4.03 9.03
CA GLN A 48 8.71 -2.82 9.85
C GLN A 48 7.48 -1.91 9.63
N ARG A 49 7.08 -1.71 8.36
CA ARG A 49 5.85 -0.95 8.06
C ARG A 49 4.63 -1.62 8.66
N LEU A 50 4.51 -2.94 8.53
CA LEU A 50 3.37 -3.71 9.05
C LEU A 50 3.26 -3.59 10.58
N GLU A 51 4.37 -3.78 11.29
CA GLU A 51 4.42 -3.65 12.74
C GLU A 51 4.01 -2.25 13.21
N LEU A 52 4.52 -1.21 12.55
CA LEU A 52 4.13 0.17 12.85
C LEU A 52 2.66 0.44 12.54
N ASN A 53 2.12 -0.06 11.41
CA ASN A 53 0.70 0.07 11.11
C ASN A 53 -0.15 -0.57 12.20
N ILE A 54 0.16 -1.80 12.62
CA ILE A 54 -0.55 -2.50 13.69
C ILE A 54 -0.45 -1.69 15.00
N GLN A 55 0.76 -1.28 15.39
CA GLN A 55 0.99 -0.49 16.60
C GLN A 55 0.16 0.81 16.62
N LYS A 56 0.17 1.56 15.51
CA LYS A 56 -0.53 2.85 15.43
C LYS A 56 -2.04 2.73 15.31
N LEU A 57 -2.55 1.61 14.78
CA LEU A 57 -3.98 1.35 14.60
C LEU A 57 -4.63 0.68 15.83
N ARG A 58 -3.87 0.10 16.75
CA ARG A 58 -4.44 -0.57 17.93
C ARG A 58 -5.29 0.38 18.79
N PRO A 59 -6.38 -0.12 19.39
CA PRO A 59 -6.94 -1.48 19.25
C PRO A 59 -7.62 -1.66 17.89
N LEU A 60 -7.48 -2.87 17.28
CA LEU A 60 -8.07 -3.18 15.98
C LEU A 60 -9.44 -3.86 16.07
N GLN A 61 -9.85 -4.29 17.28
CA GLN A 61 -11.11 -4.97 17.51
C GLN A 61 -12.30 -4.13 16.99
N ASN A 62 -13.18 -4.80 16.26
CA ASN A 62 -14.39 -4.24 15.66
C ASN A 62 -14.16 -3.15 14.59
N LYS A 63 -12.92 -2.86 14.21
CA LYS A 63 -12.61 -1.86 13.20
C LYS A 63 -12.88 -2.36 11.78
N ARG A 64 -13.32 -1.41 10.94
CA ARG A 64 -13.42 -1.50 9.50
C ARG A 64 -12.23 -0.76 8.89
N ILE A 65 -11.43 -1.45 8.09
CA ILE A 65 -10.17 -0.88 7.56
C ILE A 65 -10.20 -0.92 6.03
N LEU A 66 -9.73 0.15 5.39
CA LEU A 66 -9.48 0.23 3.96
C LEU A 66 -7.97 0.15 3.72
N ASP A 67 -7.53 -0.75 2.84
CA ASP A 67 -6.12 -0.83 2.39
C ASP A 67 -6.03 -0.52 0.90
N VAL A 68 -5.48 0.65 0.58
CA VAL A 68 -5.35 1.17 -0.79
C VAL A 68 -4.04 0.71 -1.40
N GLY A 69 -4.11 -0.01 -2.53
CA GLY A 69 -2.96 -0.68 -3.13
C GLY A 69 -2.53 -1.88 -2.29
N CYS A 70 -3.49 -2.74 -1.92
CA CYS A 70 -3.29 -3.83 -0.98
C CYS A 70 -2.35 -4.94 -1.49
N GLY A 71 -2.07 -4.98 -2.81
CA GLY A 71 -1.26 -6.01 -3.42
C GLY A 71 -1.79 -7.41 -3.09
N SER A 72 -0.91 -8.30 -2.65
CA SER A 72 -1.25 -9.68 -2.24
C SER A 72 -1.98 -9.79 -0.89
N GLY A 73 -2.50 -8.70 -0.34
CA GLY A 73 -3.33 -8.69 0.86
C GLY A 73 -2.60 -8.84 2.20
N ARG A 74 -1.27 -8.72 2.22
CA ARG A 74 -0.46 -8.97 3.43
C ARG A 74 -0.89 -8.14 4.64
N PHE A 75 -1.16 -6.85 4.43
CA PHE A 75 -1.63 -5.95 5.50
C PHE A 75 -3.07 -6.29 5.89
N CYS A 76 -3.94 -6.54 4.92
CA CYS A 76 -5.33 -6.94 5.17
C CYS A 76 -5.42 -8.19 6.06
N HIS A 77 -4.68 -9.24 5.70
CA HIS A 77 -4.65 -10.50 6.47
C HIS A 77 -4.13 -10.29 7.90
N ALA A 78 -3.10 -9.44 8.05
CA ALA A 78 -2.55 -9.13 9.37
C ALA A 78 -3.55 -8.33 10.23
N PHE A 79 -4.25 -7.35 9.66
CA PHE A 79 -5.25 -6.58 10.39
C PHE A 79 -6.39 -7.46 10.89
N VAL A 80 -6.88 -8.42 10.07
CA VAL A 80 -7.90 -9.38 10.51
C VAL A 80 -7.38 -10.27 11.63
N LYS A 81 -6.13 -10.77 11.54
CA LYS A 81 -5.49 -11.55 12.61
C LYS A 81 -5.36 -10.79 13.93
N GLU A 82 -5.16 -9.46 13.86
CA GLU A 82 -5.10 -8.55 15.02
C GLU A 82 -6.49 -8.11 15.52
N GLY A 83 -7.57 -8.66 14.94
CA GLY A 83 -8.93 -8.48 15.43
C GLY A 83 -9.82 -7.52 14.64
N ALA A 84 -9.38 -6.99 13.50
CA ALA A 84 -10.25 -6.19 12.63
C ALA A 84 -11.49 -7.00 12.22
N ASN A 85 -12.65 -6.34 12.25
CA ASN A 85 -13.93 -6.98 11.92
C ASN A 85 -14.14 -7.10 10.41
N TYR A 86 -13.63 -6.13 9.66
CA TYR A 86 -13.74 -6.09 8.21
C TYR A 86 -12.57 -5.33 7.60
N VAL A 87 -11.97 -5.87 6.55
CA VAL A 87 -10.92 -5.20 5.79
C VAL A 87 -11.27 -5.22 4.31
N LEU A 88 -11.35 -4.04 3.70
CA LEU A 88 -11.45 -3.88 2.25
C LEU A 88 -10.07 -3.61 1.67
N GLY A 89 -9.54 -4.53 0.88
CA GLY A 89 -8.35 -4.34 0.09
C GLY A 89 -8.69 -3.97 -1.35
N VAL A 90 -8.09 -2.91 -1.88
CA VAL A 90 -8.28 -2.51 -3.28
C VAL A 90 -6.96 -2.47 -4.00
N ASP A 91 -6.90 -3.06 -5.19
CA ASP A 91 -5.74 -3.01 -6.08
C ASP A 91 -6.20 -3.10 -7.54
N PHE A 92 -5.50 -2.42 -8.43
CA PHE A 92 -5.86 -2.47 -9.86
C PHE A 92 -5.23 -3.66 -10.59
N ALA A 93 -4.32 -4.43 -9.95
CA ALA A 93 -3.68 -5.61 -10.52
C ALA A 93 -4.47 -6.89 -10.21
N PRO A 94 -5.17 -7.51 -11.21
CA PRO A 94 -6.01 -8.70 -10.97
C PRO A 94 -5.25 -9.86 -10.33
N ALA A 95 -4.01 -10.10 -10.78
CA ALA A 95 -3.17 -11.18 -10.25
C ALA A 95 -2.86 -11.01 -8.75
N MET A 96 -2.71 -9.76 -8.27
CA MET A 96 -2.51 -9.48 -6.85
C MET A 96 -3.76 -9.78 -6.02
N ILE A 97 -4.94 -9.39 -6.52
CA ILE A 97 -6.22 -9.65 -5.86
C ILE A 97 -6.52 -11.16 -5.82
N GLU A 98 -6.17 -11.90 -6.88
CA GLU A 98 -6.31 -13.36 -6.90
C GLU A 98 -5.47 -14.02 -5.80
N ILE A 99 -4.19 -13.61 -5.65
CA ILE A 99 -3.30 -14.08 -4.58
C ILE A 99 -3.88 -13.71 -3.21
N ALA A 100 -4.32 -12.46 -3.02
CA ALA A 100 -4.88 -11.98 -1.76
C ALA A 100 -6.11 -12.78 -1.34
N SER A 101 -7.04 -13.01 -2.27
CA SER A 101 -8.26 -13.78 -2.03
C SER A 101 -7.99 -15.24 -1.73
N ARG A 102 -7.06 -15.88 -2.47
CA ARG A 102 -6.65 -17.26 -2.23
C ARG A 102 -6.04 -17.42 -0.84
N LEU A 103 -5.10 -16.52 -0.47
CA LEU A 103 -4.46 -16.57 0.86
C LEU A 103 -5.45 -16.31 1.99
N ALA A 104 -6.45 -15.44 1.82
CA ALA A 104 -7.49 -15.24 2.82
C ALA A 104 -8.30 -16.51 3.07
N LYS A 105 -8.66 -17.27 2.01
CA LYS A 105 -9.32 -18.57 2.11
C LYS A 105 -8.46 -19.60 2.81
N GLU A 106 -7.18 -19.72 2.43
CA GLU A 106 -6.23 -20.63 3.08
C GLU A 106 -6.05 -20.35 4.58
N LEU A 107 -6.18 -19.08 4.98
CA LEU A 107 -6.11 -18.63 6.37
C LEU A 107 -7.45 -18.70 7.12
N GLY A 108 -8.57 -19.02 6.44
CA GLY A 108 -9.91 -19.06 7.02
C GLY A 108 -10.45 -17.69 7.48
N ILE A 109 -10.06 -16.61 6.80
CA ILE A 109 -10.44 -15.22 7.13
C ILE A 109 -11.13 -14.50 5.97
N ASP A 110 -11.50 -15.21 4.93
CA ASP A 110 -12.15 -14.66 3.71
C ASP A 110 -13.50 -14.02 4.00
N ASN A 111 -14.18 -14.43 5.06
CA ASN A 111 -15.42 -13.79 5.52
C ASN A 111 -15.23 -12.40 6.14
N LYS A 112 -14.00 -11.98 6.41
CA LYS A 112 -13.64 -10.65 6.96
C LYS A 112 -12.80 -9.81 5.98
N CYS A 113 -12.36 -10.39 4.87
CA CYS A 113 -11.59 -9.71 3.83
C CYS A 113 -12.43 -9.60 2.55
N ASP A 114 -12.67 -8.39 2.08
CA ASP A 114 -13.20 -8.12 0.74
C ASP A 114 -12.05 -7.57 -0.12
N PHE A 115 -11.84 -8.15 -1.32
CA PHE A 115 -10.79 -7.72 -2.23
C PHE A 115 -11.41 -7.29 -3.56
N ARG A 116 -11.11 -6.07 -4.00
CA ARG A 116 -11.68 -5.51 -5.23
C ARG A 116 -10.62 -5.10 -6.23
N ILE A 117 -10.86 -5.47 -7.49
CA ILE A 117 -10.01 -5.08 -8.62
C ILE A 117 -10.48 -3.73 -9.14
N GLY A 118 -9.63 -2.72 -9.07
CA GLY A 118 -9.93 -1.40 -9.62
C GLY A 118 -9.04 -0.31 -9.06
N ALA A 119 -9.12 0.86 -9.70
CA ALA A 119 -8.39 2.03 -9.21
C ALA A 119 -9.14 2.69 -8.05
N PHE A 120 -8.39 3.11 -7.03
CA PHE A 120 -8.91 3.97 -5.99
C PHE A 120 -8.90 5.43 -6.48
N PRO A 121 -9.95 6.26 -6.24
CA PRO A 121 -11.09 5.98 -5.35
C PRO A 121 -12.30 5.33 -6.02
N GLU A 122 -12.30 5.18 -7.34
CA GLU A 122 -13.48 4.84 -8.15
C GLU A 122 -14.17 3.56 -7.69
N ILE A 123 -13.37 2.54 -7.31
CA ILE A 123 -13.89 1.21 -6.90
C ILE A 123 -14.56 1.21 -5.51
N VAL A 124 -14.41 2.27 -4.72
CA VAL A 124 -14.90 2.33 -3.33
C VAL A 124 -16.01 3.36 -3.14
N MET A 125 -16.37 4.11 -4.20
CA MET A 125 -17.36 5.21 -4.12
C MET A 125 -18.75 4.79 -3.62
N GLU A 126 -19.11 3.51 -3.74
CA GLU A 126 -20.42 2.98 -3.31
C GLU A 126 -20.47 2.59 -1.82
N SER A 127 -19.36 2.70 -1.09
CA SER A 127 -19.34 2.40 0.34
C SER A 127 -19.98 3.54 1.13
N ASN A 128 -21.21 3.36 1.60
CA ASN A 128 -21.95 4.34 2.40
C ASN A 128 -21.47 4.44 3.86
N LEU A 129 -20.56 3.59 4.30
CA LEU A 129 -20.08 3.56 5.68
C LEU A 129 -18.60 3.97 5.73
N PRO A 130 -18.25 4.92 6.57
CA PRO A 130 -16.85 5.32 6.76
C PRO A 130 -16.03 4.16 7.33
N PHE A 131 -14.73 4.16 7.01
CA PHE A 131 -13.76 3.27 7.62
C PHE A 131 -13.25 3.86 8.94
N ASP A 132 -12.93 3.01 9.90
CA ASP A 132 -12.31 3.42 11.16
C ASP A 132 -10.82 3.77 10.96
N ALA A 133 -10.19 3.16 9.94
CA ALA A 133 -8.84 3.47 9.51
C ALA A 133 -8.65 3.18 8.03
N SER A 134 -7.68 3.87 7.41
CA SER A 134 -7.23 3.57 6.05
C SER A 134 -5.72 3.48 5.97
N THR A 135 -5.22 2.61 5.12
CA THR A 135 -3.78 2.45 4.88
C THR A 135 -3.44 2.53 3.40
N ALA A 136 -2.21 2.99 3.08
CA ALA A 136 -1.66 2.97 1.74
C ALA A 136 -0.14 2.75 1.82
N ASN A 137 0.29 1.48 1.83
CA ASN A 137 1.67 1.08 2.05
C ASN A 137 2.35 0.63 0.76
N GLY A 138 3.41 1.34 0.32
CA GLY A 138 4.12 1.07 -0.94
C GLY A 138 3.29 1.44 -2.19
N PHE A 139 2.22 2.16 -2.01
CA PHE A 139 1.30 2.60 -3.07
C PHE A 139 1.78 3.87 -3.77
N PHE A 140 2.24 4.87 -3.01
CA PHE A 140 2.63 6.17 -3.54
C PHE A 140 3.93 6.15 -4.37
N ASP A 141 4.65 5.04 -4.41
CA ASP A 141 5.75 4.78 -5.34
C ASP A 141 5.31 4.94 -6.81
N TYR A 142 4.02 4.70 -7.09
CA TYR A 142 3.45 4.59 -8.43
C TYR A 142 2.41 5.67 -8.76
N VAL A 143 2.17 6.61 -7.85
CA VAL A 143 1.11 7.62 -7.96
C VAL A 143 1.68 8.96 -8.40
N ALA A 144 1.22 9.45 -9.56
CA ALA A 144 1.62 10.75 -10.09
C ALA A 144 0.94 11.93 -9.36
N GLU A 145 -0.32 11.75 -8.98
CA GLU A 145 -1.19 12.77 -8.39
C GLU A 145 -1.70 12.29 -7.02
N PRO A 146 -0.91 12.43 -5.94
CA PRO A 146 -1.27 11.92 -4.63
C PRO A 146 -2.37 12.74 -3.92
N ILE A 147 -2.50 14.05 -4.20
CA ILE A 147 -3.40 14.95 -3.50
C ILE A 147 -4.86 14.47 -3.52
N PRO A 148 -5.49 14.20 -4.69
CA PRO A 148 -6.89 13.77 -4.72
C PRO A 148 -7.11 12.42 -4.03
N ILE A 149 -6.11 11.54 -4.04
CA ILE A 149 -6.16 10.25 -3.38
C ILE A 149 -6.17 10.43 -1.86
N ILE A 150 -5.25 11.23 -1.32
CA ILE A 150 -5.17 11.52 0.12
C ILE A 150 -6.44 12.21 0.61
N ALA A 151 -6.94 13.20 -0.16
CA ALA A 151 -8.18 13.89 0.17
C ALA A 151 -9.37 12.92 0.24
N LYS A 152 -9.45 11.97 -0.71
CA LYS A 152 -10.52 10.97 -0.72
C LYS A 152 -10.37 9.93 0.41
N MET A 153 -9.16 9.52 0.75
CA MET A 153 -8.92 8.69 1.93
C MET A 153 -9.41 9.39 3.21
N ARG A 154 -9.18 10.71 3.35
CA ARG A 154 -9.68 11.48 4.49
C ARG A 154 -11.19 11.54 4.55
N GLU A 155 -11.85 11.78 3.42
CA GLU A 155 -13.31 11.80 3.34
C GLU A 155 -13.94 10.47 3.77
N MET A 156 -13.28 9.35 3.47
CA MET A 156 -13.79 8.01 3.75
C MET A 156 -13.38 7.44 5.10
N THR A 157 -12.51 8.14 5.85
CA THR A 157 -11.94 7.66 7.11
C THR A 157 -12.33 8.59 8.25
N ARG A 158 -12.77 8.04 9.37
CA ARG A 158 -13.15 8.80 10.59
C ARG A 158 -12.14 8.69 11.75
N GLY A 159 -11.03 8.02 11.55
CA GLY A 159 -10.00 7.84 12.58
C GLY A 159 -8.60 8.05 12.02
N LYS A 160 -7.83 7.00 11.81
CA LYS A 160 -6.43 7.13 11.38
C LYS A 160 -6.20 6.77 9.93
N ILE A 161 -5.30 7.51 9.28
CA ILE A 161 -4.79 7.16 7.96
C ILE A 161 -3.29 6.96 8.06
N ILE A 162 -2.77 5.83 7.56
CA ILE A 162 -1.34 5.56 7.53
C ILE A 162 -0.88 5.40 6.08
N MET A 163 0.10 6.22 5.70
CA MET A 163 0.62 6.26 4.33
C MET A 163 2.14 6.16 4.32
N SER A 164 2.71 5.36 3.42
CA SER A 164 4.15 5.33 3.21
C SER A 164 4.56 5.98 1.90
N PHE A 165 5.62 6.79 1.94
CA PHE A 165 6.16 7.52 0.80
C PHE A 165 7.65 7.25 0.64
N PRO A 166 8.12 6.84 -0.55
CA PRO A 166 9.53 6.54 -0.78
C PRO A 166 10.39 7.81 -0.79
N LYS A 167 11.50 7.79 -0.08
CA LYS A 167 12.43 8.91 0.00
C LYS A 167 13.13 9.16 -1.33
N ALA A 168 13.28 10.45 -1.68
CA ALA A 168 14.05 10.89 -2.85
C ALA A 168 15.57 10.94 -2.59
N ILE A 169 15.97 11.05 -1.33
CA ILE A 169 17.37 11.14 -0.91
C ILE A 169 17.68 9.93 -0.04
N GLU A 170 18.27 8.93 -0.67
CA GLU A 170 18.73 7.71 -0.04
C GLU A 170 19.78 7.08 -0.97
N TRP A 171 20.83 6.47 -0.43
CA TRP A 171 21.94 5.93 -1.20
C TRP A 171 21.55 4.86 -2.24
N ARG A 172 20.40 4.20 -2.06
CA ARG A 172 19.87 3.16 -2.97
C ARG A 172 19.00 3.73 -4.10
N VAL A 173 18.70 5.01 -4.08
CA VAL A 173 17.84 5.66 -5.10
C VAL A 173 18.37 5.45 -6.53
N PRO A 174 19.69 5.56 -6.82
CA PRO A 174 20.20 5.29 -8.16
C PRO A 174 19.89 3.88 -8.64
N VAL A 175 20.09 2.87 -7.79
CA VAL A 175 19.82 1.45 -8.11
C VAL A 175 18.31 1.24 -8.35
N ARG A 176 17.46 1.84 -7.51
CA ARG A 176 15.99 1.79 -7.70
C ARG A 176 15.59 2.40 -9.04
N ARG A 177 16.10 3.59 -9.37
CA ARG A 177 15.80 4.27 -10.64
C ARG A 177 16.17 3.44 -11.85
N VAL A 178 17.37 2.86 -11.87
CA VAL A 178 17.82 1.99 -12.98
C VAL A 178 16.91 0.76 -13.11
N ARG A 179 16.59 0.10 -12.00
CA ARG A 179 15.72 -1.08 -11.99
C ARG A 179 14.30 -0.76 -12.49
N PHE A 180 13.72 0.36 -12.07
CA PHE A 180 12.37 0.75 -12.50
C PHE A 180 12.36 1.25 -13.94
N TRP A 181 13.42 1.97 -14.36
CA TRP A 181 13.60 2.38 -15.74
C TRP A 181 13.72 1.19 -16.69
N SER A 182 14.50 0.17 -16.35
CA SER A 182 14.65 -1.04 -17.17
C SER A 182 13.34 -1.83 -17.32
N LYS A 183 12.39 -1.68 -16.38
CA LYS A 183 11.05 -2.29 -16.43
C LYS A 183 9.99 -1.35 -17.03
N GLY A 184 10.36 -0.14 -17.47
CA GLY A 184 9.42 0.86 -17.99
C GLY A 184 8.37 1.35 -16.97
N THR A 185 8.56 1.05 -15.68
CA THR A 185 7.63 1.39 -14.61
C THR A 185 7.99 2.75 -14.00
N PRO A 186 7.07 3.71 -13.88
CA PRO A 186 7.35 4.99 -13.24
C PRO A 186 7.62 4.80 -11.73
N LEU A 187 8.56 5.58 -11.21
CA LEU A 187 8.88 5.63 -9.78
C LEU A 187 8.83 7.07 -9.31
N PHE A 188 7.91 7.37 -8.40
CA PHE A 188 7.77 8.67 -7.77
C PHE A 188 8.48 8.67 -6.42
N LEU A 189 9.39 9.63 -6.23
CA LEU A 189 10.18 9.78 -5.01
C LEU A 189 9.90 11.13 -4.39
N TYR A 190 9.91 11.19 -3.07
CA TYR A 190 9.46 12.35 -2.30
C TYR A 190 10.59 12.95 -1.47
N ARG A 191 10.69 14.29 -1.50
CA ARG A 191 11.46 15.10 -0.56
C ARG A 191 10.53 15.68 0.49
N GLU A 192 11.02 15.94 1.69
CA GLU A 192 10.21 16.44 2.81
C GLU A 192 9.39 17.69 2.47
N ASN A 193 10.02 18.68 1.84
CA ASN A 193 9.31 19.92 1.47
C ASN A 193 8.14 19.66 0.50
N ARG A 194 8.36 18.77 -0.49
CA ARG A 194 7.29 18.37 -1.42
C ARG A 194 6.20 17.60 -0.72
N MET A 195 6.55 16.73 0.22
CA MET A 195 5.58 15.96 1.02
C MET A 195 4.70 16.88 1.86
N LYS A 196 5.31 17.84 2.59
CA LYS A 196 4.55 18.83 3.39
C LYS A 196 3.56 19.59 2.51
N ALA A 197 4.00 20.09 1.35
CA ALA A 197 3.11 20.78 0.41
C ALA A 197 1.97 19.89 -0.12
N ILE A 198 2.21 18.59 -0.34
CA ILE A 198 1.18 17.62 -0.73
C ILE A 198 0.17 17.41 0.39
N LEU A 199 0.63 17.22 1.62
CA LEU A 199 -0.22 17.03 2.79
C LEU A 199 -1.10 18.27 3.03
N ASP A 200 -0.50 19.45 3.03
CA ASP A 200 -1.22 20.73 3.17
C ASP A 200 -2.28 20.91 2.07
N ALA A 201 -1.92 20.66 0.81
CA ALA A 201 -2.85 20.75 -0.34
C ALA A 201 -3.98 19.70 -0.27
N ALA A 202 -3.73 18.54 0.36
CA ALA A 202 -4.75 17.53 0.65
C ALA A 202 -5.56 17.85 1.92
N GLY A 203 -5.29 18.97 2.59
CA GLY A 203 -5.94 19.41 3.81
C GLY A 203 -5.52 18.63 5.06
N VAL A 204 -4.36 17.98 5.06
CA VAL A 204 -3.83 17.23 6.21
C VAL A 204 -3.00 18.18 7.06
N THR A 205 -3.50 18.53 8.25
CA THR A 205 -2.85 19.47 9.17
C THR A 205 -2.34 18.83 10.45
N ASN A 206 -2.94 17.70 10.84
CA ASN A 206 -2.56 16.96 12.06
C ASN A 206 -2.02 15.59 11.68
N TYR A 207 -0.72 15.41 11.77
CA TYR A 207 -0.07 14.14 11.43
C TYR A 207 1.24 13.93 12.21
N GLU A 208 1.55 12.68 12.47
CA GLU A 208 2.84 12.23 12.95
C GLU A 208 3.72 11.85 11.74
N TRP A 209 4.98 12.28 11.76
CA TRP A 209 5.97 11.97 10.74
C TRP A 209 7.01 11.00 11.29
N ILE A 210 7.05 9.79 10.75
CA ILE A 210 8.02 8.76 11.13
C ILE A 210 8.98 8.53 9.96
N THR A 211 10.27 8.70 10.21
CA THR A 211 11.31 8.46 9.21
C THR A 211 11.84 7.04 9.35
N LEU A 212 11.59 6.22 8.33
CA LEU A 212 12.14 4.89 8.19
C LEU A 212 13.42 4.93 7.34
N ASP A 213 14.12 3.81 7.21
CA ASP A 213 15.32 3.72 6.37
C ASP A 213 15.05 4.20 4.93
N ARG A 214 13.99 3.71 4.29
CA ARG A 214 13.67 3.96 2.87
C ARG A 214 12.50 4.88 2.61
N ASP A 215 11.66 5.09 3.61
CA ASP A 215 10.37 5.74 3.45
C ASP A 215 10.11 6.74 4.57
N TYR A 216 9.17 7.62 4.30
CA TYR A 216 8.45 8.35 5.31
C TYR A 216 7.13 7.64 5.57
N LEU A 217 6.80 7.38 6.81
CA LEU A 217 5.48 6.91 7.24
C LEU A 217 4.74 8.08 7.88
N ILE A 218 3.60 8.43 7.30
CA ILE A 218 2.76 9.54 7.77
C ILE A 218 1.52 8.93 8.42
N VAL A 219 1.28 9.28 9.68
CA VAL A 219 0.10 8.87 10.44
C VAL A 219 -0.76 10.10 10.65
N VAL A 220 -1.93 10.14 10.04
CA VAL A 220 -2.89 11.26 10.10
C VAL A 220 -3.98 10.90 11.09
N GLU A 221 -4.35 11.83 11.94
CA GLU A 221 -5.59 11.79 12.74
C GLU A 221 -6.66 12.61 11.99
N VAL A 222 -7.78 11.98 11.64
CA VAL A 222 -8.90 12.59 10.88
C VAL A 222 -9.96 13.08 11.84
#